data_acd5f9a649ea0a7a0d642be65e0011a1
#
_entry.id   acd5f9a649ea0a7a0d642be65e0011a1
#
_cell.length_a   1.000
_cell.length_b   1.000
_cell.length_c   1.000
_cell.angle_alpha   90.00
_cell.angle_beta   90.00
_cell.angle_gamma   90.00
#
_symmetry.space_group_name_H-M   'P 1'
#
loop_
_entity.id
_entity.type
_entity.pdbx_description
1 polymer ?
#
loop_
_entity_poly.entity_id
_entity_poly.type
_entity_poly.pdbx_seq_one_letter_code
_entity_poly.pdbx_strand_id
1 'polypeptide(L)'
;MSAEIPAEALALRSLVRADQTLELFLDMVPVPEPGPDEVVIRVEAAPLNPSDMGLLFAGADMAAAVASGSAERPVVTAPIPEAAMRGLAGRVGTPAPVGNEGAGLASTSGRSPVYPLIPTPRDQGRPAAVRHRLSEVISHFL
;
A
#
# COMPACT_ATOMS: atom_id res chain seq x y z
N MET A 1 -18.20 6.03 19.69
CA MET A 1 -16.96 5.46 20.26
C MET A 1 -15.89 5.67 19.19
N SER A 2 -14.96 6.61 19.41
CA SER A 2 -13.80 6.76 18.51
C SER A 2 -12.93 5.53 18.66
N ALA A 3 -12.69 4.80 17.59
CA ALA A 3 -11.73 3.70 17.61
C ALA A 3 -10.34 4.34 17.82
N GLU A 4 -9.59 3.81 18.78
CA GLU A 4 -8.22 4.22 19.02
C GLU A 4 -7.37 3.89 17.79
N ILE A 5 -6.66 4.87 17.27
CA ILE A 5 -5.76 4.68 16.13
C ILE A 5 -4.51 3.97 16.64
N PRO A 6 -4.13 2.80 16.09
CA PRO A 6 -2.92 2.13 16.52
C PRO A 6 -1.68 2.94 16.12
N ALA A 7 -0.62 2.85 16.92
CA ALA A 7 0.64 3.54 16.62
C ALA A 7 1.36 2.96 15.39
N GLU A 8 1.13 1.68 15.10
CA GLU A 8 1.75 0.96 13.99
C GLU A 8 0.73 0.06 13.30
N ALA A 9 0.96 -0.22 12.03
CA ALA A 9 0.14 -1.08 11.21
C ALA A 9 0.98 -2.02 10.34
N LEU A 10 0.41 -3.17 9.99
CA LEU A 10 1.04 -4.08 9.03
C LEU A 10 0.88 -3.55 7.61
N ALA A 11 1.97 -3.59 6.84
CA ALA A 11 1.98 -3.22 5.43
C ALA A 11 2.69 -4.30 4.61
N LEU A 12 2.10 -4.70 3.50
CA LEU A 12 2.76 -5.56 2.51
C LEU A 12 3.83 -4.73 1.78
N ARG A 13 5.05 -5.26 1.72
CA ARG A 13 6.19 -4.65 1.03
C ARG A 13 6.72 -5.55 -0.07
N SER A 14 7.21 -4.91 -1.12
CA SER A 14 7.91 -5.55 -2.23
C SER A 14 9.31 -4.97 -2.32
N LEU A 15 10.33 -5.80 -2.14
CA LEU A 15 11.73 -5.42 -2.17
C LEU A 15 12.45 -6.12 -3.31
N VAL A 16 13.07 -5.34 -4.17
CA VAL A 16 14.01 -5.84 -5.20
C VAL A 16 15.41 -5.81 -4.61
N ARG A 17 16.05 -6.97 -4.50
CA ARG A 17 17.41 -7.10 -3.95
C ARG A 17 18.46 -7.05 -5.05
N ALA A 18 19.67 -6.65 -4.69
CA ALA A 18 20.79 -6.55 -5.63
C ALA A 18 21.21 -7.92 -6.20
N ASP A 19 20.91 -9.00 -5.51
CA ASP A 19 21.15 -10.38 -5.93
C ASP A 19 20.10 -10.94 -6.90
N GLN A 20 19.29 -10.06 -7.50
CA GLN A 20 18.23 -10.43 -8.45
C GLN A 20 17.09 -11.25 -7.80
N THR A 21 16.84 -11.01 -6.53
CA THR A 21 15.73 -11.64 -5.80
C THR A 21 14.66 -10.61 -5.48
N LEU A 22 13.41 -10.97 -5.76
CA LEU A 22 12.24 -10.31 -5.17
C LEU A 22 12.00 -10.87 -3.78
N GLU A 23 11.69 -10.02 -2.83
CA GLU A 23 11.22 -10.39 -1.51
C GLU A 23 9.91 -9.69 -1.19
N LEU A 24 8.87 -10.47 -0.89
CA LEU A 24 7.58 -9.97 -0.40
C LEU A 24 7.47 -10.30 1.08
N PHE A 25 7.15 -9.31 1.90
CA PHE A 25 7.07 -9.48 3.34
C PHE A 25 6.09 -8.49 3.97
N LEU A 26 5.67 -8.79 5.19
CA LEU A 26 4.88 -7.89 6.03
C LEU A 26 5.81 -7.09 6.94
N ASP A 27 5.67 -5.77 6.89
CA ASP A 27 6.42 -4.82 7.69
C ASP A 27 5.51 -4.09 8.67
N MET A 28 6.03 -3.75 9.85
CA MET A 28 5.35 -2.84 10.77
C MET A 28 5.75 -1.42 10.43
N VAL A 29 4.76 -0.60 10.09
CA VAL A 29 4.99 0.79 9.72
C VAL A 29 4.27 1.70 10.70
N PRO A 30 4.87 2.86 11.06
CA PRO A 30 4.18 3.82 11.90
C PRO A 30 2.93 4.35 11.19
N VAL A 31 1.85 4.49 11.93
CA VAL A 31 0.65 5.20 11.45
C VAL A 31 0.88 6.69 11.67
N PRO A 32 0.89 7.51 10.61
CA PRO A 32 1.12 8.94 10.76
C PRO A 32 -0.07 9.62 11.46
N GLU A 33 0.20 10.66 12.22
CA GLU A 33 -0.86 11.55 12.67
C GLU A 33 -1.41 12.34 11.48
N PRO A 34 -2.74 12.35 11.27
CA PRO A 34 -3.33 13.08 10.16
C PRO A 34 -3.19 14.59 10.37
N GLY A 35 -2.82 15.28 9.31
CA GLY A 35 -2.87 16.74 9.27
C GLY A 35 -4.30 17.30 9.32
N PRO A 36 -4.47 18.65 9.31
CA PRO A 36 -5.79 19.29 9.44
C PRO A 36 -6.82 18.86 8.38
N ASP A 37 -6.36 18.54 7.18
CA ASP A 37 -7.18 18.15 6.02
C ASP A 37 -6.97 16.69 5.61
N GLU A 38 -6.42 15.87 6.51
CA GLU A 38 -6.13 14.45 6.29
C GLU A 38 -6.98 13.58 7.22
N VAL A 39 -7.23 12.37 6.77
CA VAL A 39 -7.92 11.34 7.54
C VAL A 39 -7.11 10.05 7.50
N VAL A 40 -7.12 9.32 8.61
CA VAL A 40 -6.60 7.95 8.65
C VAL A 40 -7.75 7.01 8.35
N ILE A 41 -7.55 6.12 7.40
CA ILE A 41 -8.52 5.09 7.02
C ILE A 41 -8.01 3.74 7.49
N ARG A 42 -8.81 3.05 8.31
CA ARG A 42 -8.60 1.62 8.55
C ARG A 42 -9.14 0.86 7.35
N VAL A 43 -8.24 0.34 6.53
CA VAL A 43 -8.62 -0.41 5.33
C VAL A 43 -9.19 -1.77 5.74
N GLU A 44 -10.37 -2.10 5.23
CA GLU A 44 -11.09 -3.36 5.50
C GLU A 44 -11.19 -4.24 4.25
N ALA A 45 -11.00 -3.64 3.09
CA ALA A 45 -10.97 -4.35 1.82
C ALA A 45 -10.06 -3.61 0.82
N ALA A 46 -9.31 -4.35 0.04
CA ALA A 46 -8.51 -3.84 -1.06
C ALA A 46 -8.69 -4.74 -2.29
N PRO A 47 -8.95 -4.18 -3.47
CA PRO A 47 -8.98 -4.97 -4.70
C PRO A 47 -7.56 -5.37 -5.11
N LEU A 48 -7.45 -6.45 -5.85
CA LEU A 48 -6.24 -6.82 -6.58
C LEU A 48 -6.43 -6.46 -8.05
N ASN A 49 -5.77 -5.40 -8.49
CA ASN A 49 -5.83 -4.95 -9.87
C ASN A 49 -4.62 -5.46 -10.67
N PRO A 50 -4.72 -5.57 -12.00
CA PRO A 50 -3.56 -5.91 -12.84
C PRO A 50 -2.37 -4.95 -12.66
N SER A 51 -2.62 -3.67 -12.36
CA SER A 51 -1.59 -2.68 -12.06
C SER A 51 -0.79 -3.00 -10.79
N ASP A 52 -1.43 -3.60 -9.79
CA ASP A 52 -0.77 -3.98 -8.53
C ASP A 52 0.22 -5.11 -8.75
N MET A 53 -0.05 -6.01 -9.72
CA MET A 53 0.84 -7.12 -10.06
C MET A 53 2.23 -6.65 -10.51
N GLY A 54 2.30 -5.54 -11.26
CA GLY A 54 3.56 -4.95 -11.68
C GLY A 54 4.40 -4.42 -10.50
N LEU A 55 3.77 -3.78 -9.55
CA LEU A 55 4.41 -3.30 -8.33
C LEU A 55 4.79 -4.45 -7.39
N LEU A 56 3.88 -5.40 -7.23
CA LEU A 56 4.03 -6.52 -6.31
C LEU A 56 5.15 -7.46 -6.76
N PHE A 57 5.12 -7.91 -8.00
CA PHE A 57 6.01 -8.97 -8.46
C PHE A 57 7.26 -8.47 -9.20
N ALA A 58 7.30 -7.21 -9.61
CA ALA A 58 8.47 -6.61 -10.26
C ALA A 58 9.04 -7.45 -11.43
N GLY A 59 8.20 -8.25 -12.10
CA GLY A 59 8.63 -9.13 -13.18
C GLY A 59 9.40 -10.38 -12.74
N ALA A 60 9.34 -10.74 -11.45
CA ALA A 60 9.94 -11.98 -10.93
C ALA A 60 9.25 -13.24 -11.47
N ASP A 61 10.00 -14.32 -11.54
CA ASP A 61 9.45 -15.63 -11.87
C ASP A 61 8.74 -16.25 -10.67
N MET A 62 7.44 -16.00 -10.58
CA MET A 62 6.62 -16.49 -9.48
C MET A 62 6.38 -18.00 -9.50
N ALA A 63 6.69 -18.70 -10.63
CA ALA A 63 6.65 -20.15 -10.66
C ALA A 63 7.80 -20.78 -9.86
N ALA A 64 8.90 -20.04 -9.70
CA ALA A 64 10.05 -20.42 -8.88
C ALA A 64 10.00 -19.80 -7.47
N ALA A 65 8.87 -19.27 -7.05
CA ALA A 65 8.76 -18.62 -5.74
C ALA A 65 8.87 -19.63 -4.60
N VAL A 66 9.53 -19.21 -3.52
CA VAL A 66 9.70 -19.99 -2.29
C VAL A 66 9.10 -19.20 -1.12
N ALA A 67 8.25 -19.87 -0.36
CA ALA A 67 7.69 -19.32 0.88
C ALA A 67 8.56 -19.69 2.08
N SER A 68 8.72 -18.76 3.01
CA SER A 68 9.47 -18.90 4.25
C SER A 68 8.85 -18.00 5.34
N GLY A 69 9.51 -17.89 6.49
CA GLY A 69 9.01 -17.14 7.64
C GLY A 69 8.01 -17.91 8.46
N SER A 70 7.16 -17.22 9.23
CA SER A 70 6.08 -17.81 10.05
C SER A 70 4.71 -17.55 9.43
N ALA A 71 3.67 -18.16 10.01
CA ALA A 71 2.29 -17.88 9.58
C ALA A 71 1.89 -16.41 9.79
N GLU A 72 2.40 -15.78 10.84
CA GLU A 72 2.14 -14.38 11.19
C GLU A 72 3.04 -13.40 10.40
N ARG A 73 4.20 -13.87 9.96
CA ARG A 73 5.20 -13.10 9.22
C ARG A 73 5.72 -13.90 8.03
N PRO A 74 4.85 -14.17 7.05
CA PRO A 74 5.26 -14.89 5.85
C PRO A 74 6.20 -14.03 5.01
N VAL A 75 7.16 -14.69 4.39
CA VAL A 75 8.07 -14.11 3.40
C VAL A 75 8.00 -14.96 2.14
N VAL A 76 7.90 -14.33 0.99
CA VAL A 76 7.98 -14.99 -0.31
C VAL A 76 9.15 -14.42 -1.07
N THR A 77 10.01 -15.29 -1.57
CA THR A 77 11.15 -14.90 -2.43
C THR A 77 11.02 -15.54 -3.80
N ALA A 78 11.38 -14.79 -4.84
CA ALA A 78 11.36 -15.28 -6.22
C ALA A 78 12.53 -14.68 -7.02
N PRO A 79 13.13 -15.41 -7.97
CA PRO A 79 14.19 -14.87 -8.80
C PRO A 79 13.64 -13.84 -9.80
N ILE A 80 14.40 -12.78 -10.04
CA ILE A 80 14.10 -11.77 -11.06
C ILE A 80 15.03 -12.01 -12.25
N PRO A 81 14.51 -12.23 -13.46
CA PRO A 81 15.33 -12.36 -14.65
C PRO A 81 16.22 -11.12 -14.86
N GLU A 82 17.46 -11.32 -15.29
CA GLU A 82 18.43 -10.22 -15.51
C GLU A 82 17.89 -9.14 -16.45
N ALA A 83 17.12 -9.54 -17.46
CA ALA A 83 16.50 -8.60 -18.38
C ALA A 83 15.52 -7.63 -17.70
N ALA A 84 14.80 -8.07 -16.65
CA ALA A 84 13.87 -7.26 -15.88
C ALA A 84 14.60 -6.32 -14.92
N MET A 85 15.75 -6.70 -14.38
CA MET A 85 16.54 -5.91 -13.42
C MET A 85 16.92 -4.53 -13.97
N ARG A 86 17.14 -4.38 -15.27
CA ARG A 86 17.49 -3.09 -15.88
C ARG A 86 16.41 -2.02 -15.67
N GLY A 87 15.14 -2.44 -15.71
CA GLY A 87 14.00 -1.54 -15.44
C GLY A 87 13.75 -1.26 -13.96
N LEU A 88 14.40 -2.03 -13.07
CA LEU A 88 14.17 -1.98 -11.63
C LEU A 88 15.30 -1.29 -10.85
N ALA A 89 16.27 -0.70 -11.52
CA ALA A 89 17.44 -0.10 -10.88
C ALA A 89 17.07 0.91 -9.76
N GLY A 90 16.02 1.70 -9.96
CA GLY A 90 15.53 2.66 -8.96
C GLY A 90 14.79 2.03 -7.77
N ARG A 91 14.49 0.72 -7.80
CA ARG A 91 13.80 -0.03 -6.73
C ARG A 91 14.73 -0.89 -5.91
N VAL A 92 15.97 -1.09 -6.37
CA VAL A 92 16.93 -1.97 -5.68
C VAL A 92 17.23 -1.43 -4.28
N GLY A 93 17.07 -2.28 -3.28
CA GLY A 93 17.37 -1.99 -1.89
C GLY A 93 16.32 -1.12 -1.17
N THR A 94 15.24 -0.70 -1.84
CA THR A 94 14.19 0.12 -1.24
C THR A 94 12.87 -0.63 -1.23
N PRO A 95 12.32 -0.98 -0.05
CA PRO A 95 10.99 -1.58 0.04
C PRO A 95 9.92 -0.63 -0.51
N ALA A 96 9.14 -1.10 -1.46
CA ALA A 96 8.04 -0.35 -2.03
C ALA A 96 6.71 -0.76 -1.39
N PRO A 97 5.79 0.18 -1.16
CA PRO A 97 4.41 -0.15 -0.80
C PRO A 97 3.72 -0.85 -1.97
N VAL A 98 2.73 -1.67 -1.67
CA VAL A 98 1.94 -2.39 -2.67
C VAL A 98 0.47 -2.04 -2.48
N GLY A 99 -0.26 -1.93 -3.60
CA GLY A 99 -1.66 -1.55 -3.61
C GLY A 99 -1.85 -0.03 -3.74
N ASN A 100 -2.88 0.34 -4.52
CA ASN A 100 -3.20 1.73 -4.81
C ASN A 100 -4.64 2.07 -4.40
N GLU A 101 -5.43 1.09 -4.01
CA GLU A 101 -6.84 1.24 -3.71
C GLU A 101 -7.23 0.47 -2.46
N GLY A 102 -8.19 1.01 -1.73
CA GLY A 102 -8.75 0.35 -0.55
C GLY A 102 -10.04 1.02 -0.12
N ALA A 103 -10.85 0.27 0.60
CA ALA A 103 -12.06 0.76 1.26
C ALA A 103 -12.01 0.40 2.74
N GLY A 104 -12.54 1.27 3.59
CA GLY A 104 -12.51 1.05 5.02
C GLY A 104 -13.21 2.15 5.80
N LEU A 105 -13.03 2.13 7.11
CA LEU A 105 -13.60 3.11 8.02
C LEU A 105 -12.63 4.26 8.26
N ALA A 106 -13.11 5.48 8.04
CA ALA A 106 -12.36 6.68 8.40
C ALA A 106 -12.32 6.83 9.93
N SER A 107 -11.11 6.94 10.48
CA SER A 107 -10.88 7.33 11.87
C SER A 107 -10.61 8.83 11.87
N THR A 108 -11.54 9.64 12.34
CA THR A 108 -11.36 11.09 12.37
C THR A 108 -10.63 11.49 13.64
N SER A 109 -9.47 12.09 13.52
CA SER A 109 -8.83 12.83 14.60
C SER A 109 -8.69 14.33 14.30
N GLY A 110 -8.95 14.75 13.07
CA GLY A 110 -8.90 16.14 12.64
C GLY A 110 -10.26 16.84 12.68
N ARG A 111 -10.25 18.16 12.66
CA ARG A 111 -11.46 19.04 12.74
C ARG A 111 -12.24 19.13 11.43
N SER A 112 -11.95 18.35 10.42
CA SER A 112 -12.64 18.43 9.13
C SER A 112 -13.92 17.60 9.10
N PRO A 113 -15.03 18.16 8.62
CA PRO A 113 -16.25 17.39 8.37
C PRO A 113 -15.94 16.35 7.27
N VAL A 114 -16.36 15.12 7.50
CA VAL A 114 -16.28 14.02 6.54
C VAL A 114 -17.13 14.38 5.32
N TYR A 115 -16.50 14.74 4.21
CA TYR A 115 -17.19 14.80 2.94
C TYR A 115 -17.30 13.39 2.35
N PRO A 116 -18.47 12.98 1.87
CA PRO A 116 -18.58 11.67 1.22
C PRO A 116 -17.69 11.64 -0.02
N LEU A 117 -16.83 10.63 -0.08
CA LEU A 117 -15.88 10.37 -1.19
C LEU A 117 -16.55 9.91 -2.51
N ILE A 118 -17.85 10.13 -2.67
CA ILE A 118 -18.55 9.84 -3.90
C ILE A 118 -18.87 11.19 -4.57
N PRO A 119 -18.23 11.55 -5.69
CA PRO A 119 -18.66 12.69 -6.49
C PRO A 119 -20.08 12.42 -6.99
N THR A 120 -21.04 13.14 -6.47
CA THR A 120 -22.37 13.14 -7.08
C THR A 120 -22.33 13.93 -8.39
N PRO A 121 -23.13 13.58 -9.43
CA PRO A 121 -23.10 14.25 -10.74
C PRO A 121 -23.44 15.75 -10.73
N ARG A 122 -23.64 16.37 -9.56
CA ARG A 122 -24.03 17.79 -9.41
C ARG A 122 -22.87 18.77 -9.20
N ASP A 123 -21.63 18.29 -9.06
CA ASP A 123 -20.48 19.17 -8.81
C ASP A 123 -19.73 19.62 -10.09
N GLN A 124 -20.42 19.65 -11.22
CA GLN A 124 -19.87 20.25 -12.43
C GLN A 124 -19.90 21.79 -12.33
N GLY A 125 -18.90 22.40 -11.73
CA GLY A 125 -18.79 23.85 -11.71
C GLY A 125 -17.83 24.46 -10.68
N ARG A 126 -17.18 23.69 -9.83
CA ARG A 126 -16.16 24.21 -8.90
C ARG A 126 -14.76 23.77 -9.32
N PRO A 127 -13.74 24.65 -9.32
CA PRO A 127 -12.37 24.23 -9.56
C PRO A 127 -11.95 23.32 -8.39
N ALA A 128 -11.89 22.03 -8.66
CA ALA A 128 -11.44 21.04 -7.71
C ALA A 128 -9.92 21.12 -7.60
N ALA A 129 -9.44 21.90 -6.68
CA ALA A 129 -8.06 21.81 -6.19
C ALA A 129 -8.04 21.06 -4.86
N VAL A 130 -8.56 19.84 -4.84
CA VAL A 130 -8.27 18.89 -3.77
C VAL A 130 -7.47 17.77 -4.40
N ARG A 131 -6.16 17.99 -4.51
CA ARG A 131 -5.21 16.91 -4.78
C ARG A 131 -5.04 16.14 -3.47
N HIS A 132 -5.87 15.15 -3.25
CA HIS A 132 -5.57 14.14 -2.25
C HIS A 132 -4.30 13.40 -2.72
N ARG A 133 -3.17 13.69 -2.11
CA ARG A 133 -2.08 12.73 -2.09
C ARG A 133 -2.58 11.58 -1.22
N LEU A 134 -3.05 10.53 -1.83
CA LEU A 134 -3.14 9.22 -1.20
C LEU A 134 -1.71 8.69 -0.99
N SER A 135 -0.97 9.36 -0.12
CA SER A 135 0.31 8.85 0.34
C SER A 135 0.03 8.00 1.56
N GLU A 136 -0.07 6.71 1.33
CA GLU A 136 -0.15 5.61 2.30
C GLU A 136 -1.57 5.11 2.61
N VAL A 137 -2.06 4.24 1.74
CA VAL A 137 -3.11 3.29 2.10
C VAL A 137 -2.44 2.20 2.94
N ILE A 138 -2.64 2.24 4.26
CA ILE A 138 -2.17 1.19 5.15
C ILE A 138 -3.20 0.07 5.08
N SER A 139 -2.84 -1.02 4.41
CA SER A 139 -3.68 -2.22 4.31
C SER A 139 -3.46 -3.10 5.52
N HIS A 140 -4.46 -3.26 6.37
CA HIS A 140 -4.51 -4.34 7.34
C HIS A 140 -5.08 -5.58 6.62
N PHE A 141 -4.27 -6.60 6.47
CA PHE A 141 -4.76 -7.95 6.20
C PHE A 141 -4.91 -8.67 7.54
N LEU A 142 -6.13 -9.08 7.83
CA LEU A 142 -6.43 -10.08 8.86
C LEU A 142 -6.31 -11.48 8.27
#